data_f595bfb252f4d01037990ae0c576d15d
#
_entry.id   f595bfb252f4d01037990ae0c576d15d
#
_cell.length_a   1.000
_cell.length_b   1.000
_cell.length_c   1.000
_cell.angle_alpha   90.00
_cell.angle_beta   90.00
_cell.angle_gamma   90.00
#
_symmetry.space_group_name_H-M   'P 1'
#
loop_
_entity.id
_entity.type
_entity.pdbx_description
1 polymer ?
#
loop_
_entity_poly.entity_id
_entity_poly.type
_entity_poly.pdbx_seq_one_letter_code
_entity_poly.pdbx_strand_id
1 'polypeptide(L)'
;RCTISYAAVELRTHLLQMEPDAQICFVSQRHNGKAAIELHADSLTASGDAYALLPQKDGLLIRGAGRVGVLYGVYEFLKMQGWRWLEPGTAGEYAPEPGCGLLWPKNAVHDASASTLGRGFSIEGALKESADLLIWMARNRMNAYGDRPNTRALMRKLGIVMRDGGHIFEAILAPDRPTPSGRTLWDAHPEWYGTPAHGPKSRQTALQTQLC
;
A
#
# COMPACT_ATOMS: atom_id res chain seq x y z
N ARG A 1 -13.76 -1.62 5.85
CA ARG A 1 -13.90 -3.02 6.32
C ARG A 1 -12.94 -3.96 5.59
N CYS A 2 -12.82 -3.90 4.28
CA CYS A 2 -12.00 -4.83 3.50
C CYS A 2 -10.53 -4.90 3.96
N THR A 3 -9.89 -3.76 4.26
CA THR A 3 -8.49 -3.73 4.73
C THR A 3 -8.32 -4.37 6.10
N ILE A 4 -9.22 -4.10 7.04
CA ILE A 4 -9.16 -4.70 8.40
C ILE A 4 -9.40 -6.21 8.33
N SER A 5 -10.37 -6.65 7.54
CA SER A 5 -10.60 -8.09 7.33
C SER A 5 -9.39 -8.77 6.71
N TYR A 6 -8.73 -8.10 5.78
CA TYR A 6 -7.48 -8.60 5.21
C TYR A 6 -6.37 -8.68 6.26
N ALA A 7 -6.20 -7.64 7.07
CA ALA A 7 -5.24 -7.63 8.18
C ALA A 7 -5.46 -8.78 9.17
N ALA A 8 -6.73 -9.07 9.50
CA ALA A 8 -7.08 -10.17 10.37
C ALA A 8 -6.73 -11.54 9.75
N VAL A 9 -6.97 -11.71 8.45
CA VAL A 9 -6.60 -12.94 7.72
C VAL A 9 -5.09 -13.10 7.64
N GLU A 10 -4.34 -12.03 7.30
CA GLU A 10 -2.87 -12.04 7.30
C GLU A 10 -2.32 -12.44 8.69
N LEU A 11 -2.83 -11.81 9.74
CA LEU A 11 -2.43 -12.13 11.11
C LEU A 11 -2.65 -13.62 11.42
N ARG A 12 -3.87 -14.10 11.20
CA ARG A 12 -4.22 -15.50 11.48
C ARG A 12 -3.35 -16.48 10.69
N THR A 13 -3.14 -16.21 9.40
CA THR A 13 -2.35 -17.08 8.52
C THR A 13 -0.92 -17.23 9.01
N HIS A 14 -0.27 -16.12 9.34
CA HIS A 14 1.11 -16.12 9.79
C HIS A 14 1.26 -16.71 11.21
N LEU A 15 0.29 -16.46 12.10
CA LEU A 15 0.31 -17.06 13.43
C LEU A 15 0.10 -18.58 13.38
N LEU A 16 -0.73 -19.10 12.47
CA LEU A 16 -0.90 -20.55 12.31
C LEU A 16 0.33 -21.23 11.68
N GLN A 17 1.12 -20.51 10.90
CA GLN A 17 2.41 -21.02 10.41
C GLN A 17 3.45 -21.12 11.55
N MET A 18 3.40 -20.21 12.52
CA MET A 18 4.26 -20.24 13.70
C MET A 18 3.79 -21.28 14.73
N GLU A 19 2.49 -21.36 14.94
CA GLU A 19 1.86 -22.22 15.94
C GLU A 19 0.79 -23.08 15.26
N PRO A 20 1.18 -24.18 14.57
CA PRO A 20 0.28 -25.00 13.78
C PRO A 20 -0.86 -25.63 14.59
N ASP A 21 -0.61 -25.92 15.86
CA ASP A 21 -1.59 -26.53 16.77
C ASP A 21 -2.50 -25.50 17.46
N ALA A 22 -2.28 -24.20 17.24
CA ALA A 22 -3.09 -23.16 17.85
C ALA A 22 -4.49 -23.10 17.26
N GLN A 23 -5.49 -22.96 18.10
CA GLN A 23 -6.87 -22.72 17.69
C GLN A 23 -7.14 -21.21 17.62
N ILE A 24 -7.02 -20.63 16.43
CA ILE A 24 -7.23 -19.21 16.18
C ILE A 24 -8.53 -19.01 15.41
N CYS A 25 -9.49 -18.31 16.00
CA CYS A 25 -10.77 -17.99 15.38
C CYS A 25 -11.05 -16.48 15.39
N PHE A 26 -11.84 -16.04 14.42
CA PHE A 26 -12.37 -14.68 14.39
C PHE A 26 -13.61 -14.60 15.29
N VAL A 27 -13.65 -13.61 16.15
CA VAL A 27 -14.79 -13.35 17.02
C VAL A 27 -15.19 -11.88 16.96
N SER A 28 -16.48 -11.60 17.11
CA SER A 28 -16.98 -10.21 17.17
C SER A 28 -16.88 -9.62 18.59
N GLN A 29 -16.75 -10.46 19.59
CA GLN A 29 -16.64 -10.08 20.99
C GLN A 29 -15.57 -10.93 21.67
N ARG A 30 -14.86 -10.31 22.61
CA ARG A 30 -13.84 -10.99 23.40
C ARG A 30 -14.47 -12.02 24.34
N HIS A 31 -13.87 -13.20 24.41
CA HIS A 31 -14.25 -14.23 25.37
C HIS A 31 -13.37 -14.15 26.62
N ASN A 32 -13.97 -14.16 27.78
CA ASN A 32 -13.25 -14.12 29.07
C ASN A 32 -12.31 -15.34 29.21
N GLY A 33 -11.10 -15.11 29.71
CA GLY A 33 -10.11 -16.15 29.98
C GLY A 33 -9.37 -16.68 28.74
N LYS A 34 -9.55 -16.06 27.57
CA LYS A 34 -8.77 -16.37 26.36
C LYS A 34 -7.95 -15.16 25.93
N ALA A 35 -6.74 -15.41 25.48
CA ALA A 35 -5.92 -14.39 24.86
C ALA A 35 -6.59 -13.88 23.57
N ALA A 36 -6.57 -12.58 23.34
CA ALA A 36 -7.17 -11.96 22.16
C ALA A 36 -6.24 -10.90 21.56
N ILE A 37 -6.21 -10.85 20.23
CA ILE A 37 -5.66 -9.71 19.50
C ILE A 37 -6.83 -8.93 18.91
N GLU A 38 -7.02 -7.72 19.39
CA GLU A 38 -8.09 -6.83 18.95
C GLU A 38 -7.55 -5.89 17.86
N LEU A 39 -8.30 -5.76 16.76
CA LEU A 39 -7.98 -4.85 15.65
C LEU A 39 -8.96 -3.69 15.66
N HIS A 40 -8.46 -2.48 15.90
CA HIS A 40 -9.28 -1.28 16.02
C HIS A 40 -8.77 -0.16 15.11
N ALA A 41 -9.66 0.46 14.35
CA ALA A 41 -9.37 1.68 13.60
C ALA A 41 -10.14 2.86 14.21
N ASP A 42 -9.44 3.94 14.53
CA ASP A 42 -10.05 5.16 15.07
C ASP A 42 -11.03 5.80 14.09
N SER A 43 -10.71 5.69 12.79
CA SER A 43 -11.58 6.13 11.72
C SER A 43 -11.58 5.10 10.58
N LEU A 44 -12.76 4.77 10.07
CA LEU A 44 -12.91 3.91 8.89
C LEU A 44 -12.75 4.69 7.56
N THR A 45 -12.81 6.01 7.63
CA THR A 45 -12.71 6.90 6.46
C THR A 45 -11.34 7.57 6.34
N ALA A 46 -10.62 7.74 7.44
CA ALA A 46 -9.27 8.30 7.42
C ALA A 46 -8.28 7.37 6.71
N SER A 47 -7.39 7.95 5.94
CA SER A 47 -6.28 7.27 5.27
C SER A 47 -5.00 7.19 6.10
N GLY A 48 -5.07 7.59 7.37
CA GLY A 48 -3.92 7.58 8.27
C GLY A 48 -3.33 6.19 8.47
N ASP A 49 -2.01 6.10 8.41
CA ASP A 49 -1.24 4.87 8.51
C ASP A 49 -0.45 4.72 9.82
N ALA A 50 -0.62 5.67 10.74
CA ALA A 50 -0.10 5.56 12.09
C ALA A 50 -0.77 4.42 12.85
N TYR A 51 -0.01 3.74 13.71
CA TYR A 51 -0.51 2.64 14.51
C TYR A 51 0.10 2.62 15.92
N ALA A 52 -0.54 1.85 16.81
CA ALA A 52 -0.02 1.50 18.10
C ALA A 52 -0.30 0.02 18.42
N LEU A 53 0.68 -0.63 19.03
CA LEU A 53 0.54 -1.94 19.66
C LEU A 53 0.43 -1.72 21.15
N LEU A 54 -0.72 -1.98 21.73
CA LEU A 54 -1.04 -1.68 23.13
C LEU A 54 -1.25 -2.99 23.90
N PRO A 55 -0.30 -3.39 24.77
CA PRO A 55 -0.48 -4.55 25.62
C PRO A 55 -1.75 -4.48 26.44
N GLN A 56 -2.45 -5.58 26.54
CA GLN A 56 -3.65 -5.76 27.37
C GLN A 56 -3.40 -6.88 28.38
N LYS A 57 -4.19 -6.94 29.45
CA LYS A 57 -4.05 -7.97 30.49
C LYS A 57 -3.99 -9.39 29.91
N ASP A 58 -4.83 -9.67 28.91
CA ASP A 58 -4.93 -10.98 28.28
C ASP A 58 -4.82 -10.88 26.76
N GLY A 59 -3.80 -10.15 26.23
CA GLY A 59 -3.61 -10.03 24.80
C GLY A 59 -3.04 -8.70 24.34
N LEU A 60 -3.49 -8.26 23.18
CA LEU A 60 -2.96 -7.10 22.48
C LEU A 60 -4.09 -6.33 21.78
N LEU A 61 -4.07 -5.01 21.89
CA LEU A 61 -4.85 -4.12 21.02
C LEU A 61 -3.91 -3.55 19.93
N ILE A 62 -4.22 -3.84 18.67
CA ILE A 62 -3.61 -3.21 17.51
C ILE A 62 -4.54 -2.09 17.06
N ARG A 63 -4.14 -0.85 17.34
CA ARG A 63 -4.91 0.35 17.04
C ARG A 63 -4.29 1.09 15.87
N GLY A 64 -5.08 1.47 14.89
CA GLY A 64 -4.66 2.28 13.75
C GLY A 64 -5.44 3.59 13.67
N ALA A 65 -4.78 4.69 13.28
CA ALA A 65 -5.44 5.96 12.98
C ALA A 65 -6.50 5.80 11.89
N GLY A 66 -6.24 4.88 10.95
CA GLY A 66 -7.17 4.44 9.92
C GLY A 66 -7.02 2.94 9.66
N ARG A 67 -7.73 2.44 8.66
CA ARG A 67 -7.71 1.02 8.26
C ARG A 67 -6.30 0.53 7.89
N VAL A 68 -5.51 1.40 7.27
CA VAL A 68 -4.15 1.11 6.83
C VAL A 68 -3.21 1.01 8.04
N GLY A 69 -3.39 1.87 9.03
CA GLY A 69 -2.66 1.79 10.29
C GLY A 69 -2.87 0.45 11.01
N VAL A 70 -4.09 -0.10 10.99
CA VAL A 70 -4.35 -1.44 11.54
C VAL A 70 -3.54 -2.50 10.80
N LEU A 71 -3.53 -2.47 9.46
CA LEU A 71 -2.76 -3.41 8.65
C LEU A 71 -1.26 -3.31 8.95
N TYR A 72 -0.73 -2.09 9.06
CA TYR A 72 0.68 -1.87 9.37
C TYR A 72 1.03 -2.30 10.81
N GLY A 73 0.13 -2.08 11.75
CA GLY A 73 0.29 -2.60 13.12
C GLY A 73 0.33 -4.13 13.17
N VAL A 74 -0.48 -4.80 12.35
CA VAL A 74 -0.40 -6.27 12.19
C VAL A 74 0.96 -6.69 11.65
N TYR A 75 1.46 -6.05 10.60
CA TYR A 75 2.78 -6.38 10.07
C TYR A 75 3.91 -6.08 11.04
N GLU A 76 3.79 -5.00 11.82
CA GLU A 76 4.77 -4.73 12.89
C GLU A 76 4.76 -5.81 13.96
N PHE A 77 3.59 -6.22 14.42
CA PHE A 77 3.47 -7.33 15.36
C PHE A 77 4.07 -8.63 14.80
N LEU A 78 3.83 -8.95 13.53
CA LEU A 78 4.44 -10.12 12.87
C LEU A 78 5.96 -9.98 12.76
N LYS A 79 6.49 -8.79 12.47
CA LYS A 79 7.95 -8.54 12.48
C LYS A 79 8.55 -8.76 13.88
N MET A 80 7.83 -8.41 14.95
CA MET A 80 8.26 -8.72 16.31
C MET A 80 8.32 -10.23 16.58
N GLN A 81 7.47 -11.02 15.91
CA GLN A 81 7.52 -12.48 15.97
C GLN A 81 8.68 -13.10 15.17
N GLY A 82 9.41 -12.32 14.37
CA GLY A 82 10.51 -12.79 13.55
C GLY A 82 10.25 -12.85 12.05
N TRP A 83 9.04 -12.57 11.60
CA TRP A 83 8.74 -12.51 10.17
C TRP A 83 9.55 -11.43 9.46
N ARG A 84 10.04 -11.74 8.26
CA ARG A 84 10.70 -10.77 7.37
C ARG A 84 10.25 -11.00 5.93
N TRP A 85 10.10 -9.91 5.19
CA TRP A 85 9.73 -9.91 3.78
C TRP A 85 10.74 -9.06 3.02
N LEU A 86 11.79 -9.70 2.48
CA LEU A 86 12.94 -9.02 1.89
C LEU A 86 12.74 -8.71 0.41
N GLU A 87 11.99 -9.57 -0.29
CA GLU A 87 11.62 -9.39 -1.70
C GLU A 87 10.18 -9.86 -1.96
N PRO A 88 9.57 -9.49 -3.10
CA PRO A 88 8.24 -9.96 -3.48
C PRO A 88 8.15 -11.48 -3.64
N GLY A 89 7.03 -12.05 -3.20
CA GLY A 89 6.76 -13.48 -3.29
C GLY A 89 7.33 -14.30 -2.13
N THR A 90 7.12 -15.60 -2.22
CA THR A 90 7.46 -16.54 -1.14
C THR A 90 8.98 -16.73 -0.96
N ALA A 91 9.77 -16.51 -2.00
CA ALA A 91 11.23 -16.62 -1.90
C ALA A 91 11.85 -15.58 -0.95
N GLY A 92 11.21 -14.42 -0.82
CA GLY A 92 11.64 -13.35 0.11
C GLY A 92 10.99 -13.41 1.48
N GLU A 93 10.21 -14.43 1.78
CA GLU A 93 9.49 -14.57 3.03
C GLU A 93 10.24 -15.47 4.00
N TYR A 94 10.62 -14.90 5.14
CA TYR A 94 11.32 -15.59 6.21
C TYR A 94 10.39 -15.73 7.40
N ALA A 95 10.05 -16.97 7.73
CA ALA A 95 9.22 -17.33 8.87
C ALA A 95 10.08 -17.61 10.10
N PRO A 96 9.61 -17.32 11.32
CA PRO A 96 10.22 -17.85 12.53
C PRO A 96 10.02 -19.37 12.62
N GLU A 97 10.83 -20.02 13.47
CA GLU A 97 10.70 -21.45 13.70
C GLU A 97 9.32 -21.81 14.28
N PRO A 98 8.67 -22.86 13.77
CA PRO A 98 7.40 -23.30 14.33
C PRO A 98 7.51 -23.73 15.80
N GLY A 99 6.50 -23.41 16.59
CA GLY A 99 6.45 -23.74 18.02
C GLY A 99 7.30 -22.87 18.92
N CYS A 100 7.80 -21.72 18.43
CA CYS A 100 8.60 -20.81 19.23
C CYS A 100 7.80 -19.97 20.26
N GLY A 101 6.47 -20.08 20.23
CA GLY A 101 5.57 -19.27 21.05
C GLY A 101 5.43 -17.84 20.60
N LEU A 102 4.41 -17.13 21.11
CA LEU A 102 4.15 -15.73 20.74
C LEU A 102 4.90 -14.77 21.67
N LEU A 103 5.59 -13.82 21.08
CA LEU A 103 6.22 -12.70 21.77
C LEU A 103 5.21 -11.57 21.96
N TRP A 104 4.78 -11.37 23.19
CA TRP A 104 3.89 -10.27 23.53
C TRP A 104 4.70 -9.01 23.85
N PRO A 105 4.36 -7.84 23.30
CA PRO A 105 5.03 -6.59 23.63
C PRO A 105 4.80 -6.27 25.11
N LYS A 106 5.88 -5.98 25.85
CA LYS A 106 5.80 -5.60 27.28
C LYS A 106 5.37 -4.14 27.44
N ASN A 107 5.74 -3.30 26.50
CA ASN A 107 5.43 -1.87 26.48
C ASN A 107 4.64 -1.52 25.21
N ALA A 108 3.95 -0.39 25.24
CA ALA A 108 3.30 0.13 24.06
C ALA A 108 4.33 0.48 22.98
N VAL A 109 4.05 0.07 21.74
CA VAL A 109 4.82 0.45 20.54
C VAL A 109 3.98 1.40 19.72
N HIS A 110 4.51 2.56 19.42
CA HIS A 110 3.83 3.57 18.61
C HIS A 110 4.63 3.91 17.37
N ASP A 111 3.95 4.10 16.27
CA ASP A 111 4.52 4.66 15.07
C ASP A 111 3.61 5.74 14.49
N ALA A 112 4.12 6.95 14.50
CA ALA A 112 3.43 8.15 14.00
C ALA A 112 3.88 8.53 12.58
N SER A 113 4.40 7.60 11.80
CA SER A 113 5.10 7.85 10.51
C SER A 113 4.24 8.44 9.40
N ALA A 114 3.06 8.93 9.70
CA ALA A 114 2.15 9.57 8.75
C ALA A 114 2.68 10.83 8.05
N SER A 115 3.94 11.20 8.26
CA SER A 115 4.50 12.46 7.75
C SER A 115 4.82 12.46 6.26
N THR A 116 4.85 11.32 5.59
CA THR A 116 5.12 11.23 4.16
C THR A 116 3.90 10.78 3.37
N LEU A 117 3.39 11.66 2.53
CA LEU A 117 2.18 11.46 1.72
C LEU A 117 2.24 10.28 0.74
N GLY A 118 3.38 9.66 0.57
CA GLY A 118 3.48 8.48 -0.26
C GLY A 118 4.88 7.87 -0.24
N ARG A 119 4.93 6.64 0.24
CA ARG A 119 6.10 5.78 0.20
C ARG A 119 5.88 4.75 -0.89
N GLY A 120 6.71 4.77 -1.89
CA GLY A 120 6.62 3.86 -3.03
C GLY A 120 7.74 4.12 -3.99
N PHE A 121 7.71 3.42 -5.08
CA PHE A 121 8.63 3.62 -6.19
C PHE A 121 7.84 3.66 -7.49
N SER A 122 8.39 4.35 -8.48
CA SER A 122 7.93 4.28 -9.85
C SER A 122 8.94 3.45 -10.63
N ILE A 123 8.50 2.35 -11.22
CA ILE A 123 9.34 1.55 -12.10
C ILE A 123 8.69 1.58 -13.46
N GLU A 124 9.39 2.19 -14.42
CA GLU A 124 9.03 2.10 -15.82
C GLU A 124 9.55 0.77 -16.38
N GLY A 125 8.64 -0.08 -16.79
CA GLY A 125 8.91 -1.16 -17.74
C GLY A 125 9.46 -2.49 -17.23
N ALA A 126 9.99 -2.61 -16.02
CA ALA A 126 10.76 -3.80 -15.66
C ALA A 126 10.09 -4.79 -14.70
N LEU A 127 9.19 -4.35 -13.84
CA LEU A 127 8.47 -5.25 -12.94
C LEU A 127 7.05 -5.46 -13.47
N LYS A 128 6.76 -6.69 -13.86
CA LYS A 128 5.38 -7.11 -14.12
C LYS A 128 4.58 -6.85 -12.85
N GLU A 129 3.45 -6.18 -13.02
CA GLU A 129 2.47 -6.01 -11.96
C GLU A 129 2.10 -7.38 -11.42
N SER A 130 2.49 -7.64 -10.19
CA SER A 130 2.13 -8.86 -9.53
C SER A 130 1.43 -8.56 -8.21
N ALA A 131 0.52 -9.43 -7.81
CA ALA A 131 -0.08 -9.37 -6.49
C ALA A 131 1.02 -9.43 -5.40
N ASP A 132 2.06 -10.21 -5.64
CA ASP A 132 3.19 -10.39 -4.72
C ASP A 132 3.93 -9.08 -4.47
N LEU A 133 4.17 -8.28 -5.51
CA LEU A 133 4.77 -6.95 -5.37
C LEU A 133 3.93 -6.04 -4.47
N LEU A 134 2.62 -5.97 -4.70
CA LEU A 134 1.74 -5.11 -3.92
C LEU A 134 1.62 -5.57 -2.47
N ILE A 135 1.56 -6.87 -2.23
CA ILE A 135 1.54 -7.46 -0.89
C ILE A 135 2.87 -7.15 -0.16
N TRP A 136 4.00 -7.36 -0.83
CA TRP A 136 5.32 -7.04 -0.31
C TRP A 136 5.46 -5.53 0.02
N MET A 137 4.96 -4.66 -0.86
CA MET A 137 4.92 -3.22 -0.60
C MET A 137 4.16 -2.91 0.69
N ALA A 138 2.96 -3.47 0.87
CA ALA A 138 2.15 -3.25 2.06
C ALA A 138 2.84 -3.77 3.33
N ARG A 139 3.46 -4.95 3.27
CA ARG A 139 4.25 -5.57 4.36
C ARG A 139 5.46 -4.72 4.76
N ASN A 140 5.99 -3.94 3.82
CA ASN A 140 7.08 -2.99 4.03
C ASN A 140 6.60 -1.53 4.15
N ARG A 141 5.29 -1.33 4.40
CA ARG A 141 4.69 -0.02 4.67
C ARG A 141 4.79 0.97 3.50
N MET A 142 4.94 0.47 2.29
CA MET A 142 4.82 1.28 1.08
C MET A 142 3.34 1.46 0.76
N ASN A 143 2.92 2.68 0.53
CA ASN A 143 1.51 3.05 0.42
C ASN A 143 1.15 3.79 -0.87
N ALA A 144 2.05 3.87 -1.84
CA ALA A 144 1.79 4.55 -3.10
C ALA A 144 2.38 3.79 -4.30
N TYR A 145 1.57 3.60 -5.34
CA TYR A 145 1.99 2.96 -6.58
C TYR A 145 1.19 3.51 -7.77
N GLY A 146 1.71 3.33 -9.00
CA GLY A 146 1.03 3.74 -10.21
C GLY A 146 -0.35 3.07 -10.36
N ASP A 147 -1.32 3.80 -10.92
CA ASP A 147 -2.64 3.23 -11.17
C ASP A 147 -2.57 2.14 -12.25
N ARG A 148 -3.08 0.98 -11.88
CA ARG A 148 -3.13 -0.21 -12.75
C ARG A 148 -4.52 -0.84 -12.66
N PRO A 149 -5.30 -0.82 -13.74
CA PRO A 149 -6.69 -1.30 -13.73
C PRO A 149 -6.88 -2.68 -13.13
N ASN A 150 -6.00 -3.62 -13.49
CA ASN A 150 -6.11 -5.03 -13.06
C ASN A 150 -5.83 -5.25 -11.58
N THR A 151 -5.13 -4.34 -10.92
CA THR A 151 -4.72 -4.47 -9.51
C THR A 151 -5.42 -3.51 -8.58
N ARG A 152 -6.26 -2.62 -9.08
CA ARG A 152 -6.99 -1.60 -8.29
C ARG A 152 -7.72 -2.18 -7.08
N ALA A 153 -8.38 -3.32 -7.23
CA ALA A 153 -9.11 -3.97 -6.14
C ALA A 153 -8.16 -4.39 -5.00
N LEU A 154 -7.01 -4.96 -5.35
CA LEU A 154 -5.98 -5.34 -4.39
C LEU A 154 -5.33 -4.10 -3.75
N MET A 155 -4.97 -3.09 -4.53
CA MET A 155 -4.41 -1.83 -4.02
C MET A 155 -5.33 -1.18 -2.97
N ARG A 156 -6.64 -1.10 -3.24
CA ARG A 156 -7.63 -0.60 -2.28
C ARG A 156 -7.70 -1.44 -1.01
N LYS A 157 -7.60 -2.76 -1.15
CA LYS A 157 -7.59 -3.71 -0.04
C LYS A 157 -6.35 -3.55 0.84
N LEU A 158 -5.19 -3.27 0.23
CA LEU A 158 -3.92 -3.05 0.91
C LEU A 158 -3.73 -1.60 1.40
N GLY A 159 -4.64 -0.69 1.04
CA GLY A 159 -4.51 0.73 1.37
C GLY A 159 -3.45 1.47 0.57
N ILE A 160 -3.07 0.94 -0.59
CA ILE A 160 -2.12 1.58 -1.49
C ILE A 160 -2.85 2.67 -2.28
N VAL A 161 -2.35 3.90 -2.19
CA VAL A 161 -2.86 5.04 -2.95
C VAL A 161 -2.42 4.91 -4.39
N MET A 162 -3.39 4.94 -5.28
CA MET A 162 -3.13 4.95 -6.71
C MET A 162 -2.67 6.34 -7.12
N ARG A 163 -1.51 6.39 -7.76
CA ARG A 163 -0.98 7.62 -8.35
C ARG A 163 -1.11 7.51 -9.86
N ASP A 164 -1.63 8.56 -10.44
CA ASP A 164 -1.64 8.74 -11.88
C ASP A 164 -0.82 9.97 -12.23
N GLY A 165 -0.17 9.96 -13.39
CA GLY A 165 0.69 11.06 -13.81
C GLY A 165 1.86 10.56 -14.67
N GLY A 166 2.94 11.35 -14.70
CA GLY A 166 4.08 11.09 -15.58
C GLY A 166 3.81 11.58 -16.99
N HIS A 167 3.88 10.69 -17.97
CA HIS A 167 3.70 11.00 -19.40
C HIS A 167 2.24 11.28 -19.82
N ILE A 168 1.34 11.57 -18.89
CA ILE A 168 -0.08 11.86 -19.17
C ILE A 168 -0.23 13.08 -20.09
N PHE A 169 0.69 14.03 -20.01
CA PHE A 169 0.68 15.23 -20.86
C PHE A 169 0.89 14.89 -22.33
N GLU A 170 1.67 13.88 -22.65
CA GLU A 170 1.82 13.39 -24.03
C GLU A 170 0.48 12.94 -24.62
N ALA A 171 -0.39 12.36 -23.79
CA ALA A 171 -1.71 11.91 -24.22
C ALA A 171 -2.72 13.06 -24.27
N ILE A 172 -2.67 13.99 -23.30
CA ILE A 172 -3.63 15.11 -23.20
C ILE A 172 -3.30 16.20 -24.22
N LEU A 173 -2.02 16.53 -24.39
CA LEU A 173 -1.52 17.58 -25.25
C LEU A 173 -0.80 17.02 -26.50
N ALA A 174 -1.20 15.84 -26.97
CA ALA A 174 -0.66 15.31 -28.23
C ALA A 174 -0.86 16.35 -29.36
N PRO A 175 0.18 16.82 -30.05
CA PRO A 175 0.07 17.89 -31.04
C PRO A 175 -0.89 17.55 -32.18
N ASP A 176 -0.98 16.27 -32.54
CA ASP A 176 -1.83 15.72 -33.59
C ASP A 176 -3.27 15.44 -33.15
N ARG A 177 -3.61 15.64 -31.87
CA ARG A 177 -4.97 15.41 -31.37
C ARG A 177 -5.97 16.35 -32.02
N PRO A 178 -7.08 15.83 -32.59
CA PRO A 178 -8.09 16.66 -33.20
C PRO A 178 -8.89 17.46 -32.17
N THR A 179 -9.16 18.71 -32.44
CA THR A 179 -10.11 19.54 -31.72
C THR A 179 -11.53 19.40 -32.29
N PRO A 180 -12.58 19.86 -31.60
CA PRO A 180 -13.93 19.88 -32.14
C PRO A 180 -14.08 20.65 -33.47
N SER A 181 -13.18 21.59 -33.78
CA SER A 181 -13.15 22.32 -35.04
C SER A 181 -12.47 21.59 -36.18
N GLY A 182 -11.99 20.36 -35.96
CA GLY A 182 -11.25 19.56 -36.97
C GLY A 182 -9.81 19.95 -37.17
N ARG A 183 -9.31 20.97 -36.48
CA ARG A 183 -7.88 21.33 -36.47
C ARG A 183 -7.14 20.47 -35.46
N THR A 184 -5.81 20.31 -35.61
CA THR A 184 -4.99 19.69 -34.57
C THR A 184 -4.84 20.61 -33.35
N LEU A 185 -4.48 20.07 -32.19
CA LEU A 185 -4.17 20.90 -31.02
C LEU A 185 -3.01 21.86 -31.31
N TRP A 186 -1.99 21.40 -32.03
CA TRP A 186 -0.89 22.25 -32.46
C TRP A 186 -1.36 23.45 -33.30
N ASP A 187 -2.21 23.22 -34.28
CA ASP A 187 -2.70 24.28 -35.17
C ASP A 187 -3.68 25.23 -34.49
N ALA A 188 -4.35 24.75 -33.45
CA ALA A 188 -5.33 25.56 -32.68
C ALA A 188 -4.65 26.37 -31.57
N HIS A 189 -3.62 25.83 -30.95
CA HIS A 189 -2.97 26.35 -29.76
C HIS A 189 -1.44 26.16 -29.80
N PRO A 190 -0.75 26.75 -30.80
CA PRO A 190 0.70 26.66 -30.90
C PRO A 190 1.44 27.23 -29.69
N GLU A 191 0.80 28.17 -28.97
CA GLU A 191 1.30 28.79 -27.76
C GLU A 191 1.40 27.84 -26.55
N TRP A 192 0.75 26.66 -26.61
CA TRP A 192 0.85 25.64 -25.57
C TRP A 192 2.11 24.79 -25.67
N TYR A 193 2.87 24.96 -26.76
CA TYR A 193 4.07 24.18 -27.06
C TYR A 193 5.29 25.10 -27.10
N GLY A 194 6.39 24.66 -26.50
CA GLY A 194 7.63 25.42 -26.53
C GLY A 194 8.30 25.41 -27.90
N THR A 195 9.43 26.09 -27.97
CA THR A 195 10.24 26.08 -29.19
C THR A 195 10.70 24.66 -29.50
N PRO A 196 10.32 24.09 -30.64
CA PRO A 196 10.58 22.70 -30.92
C PRO A 196 12.06 22.45 -31.21
N ALA A 197 12.72 21.74 -30.30
CA ALA A 197 14.05 21.19 -30.57
C ALA A 197 14.00 20.03 -31.58
N HIS A 198 12.82 19.37 -31.70
CA HIS A 198 12.64 18.15 -32.48
C HIS A 198 11.51 18.26 -33.52
N GLY A 199 11.12 19.48 -33.87
CA GLY A 199 10.05 19.74 -34.83
C GLY A 199 8.70 20.06 -34.18
N PRO A 200 7.84 20.78 -34.90
CA PRO A 200 6.62 21.40 -34.35
C PRO A 200 5.55 20.41 -33.88
N LYS A 201 5.58 19.17 -34.36
CA LYS A 201 4.58 18.14 -34.03
C LYS A 201 5.14 17.02 -33.14
N SER A 202 6.29 17.26 -32.49
CA SER A 202 6.89 16.27 -31.61
C SER A 202 6.15 16.23 -30.28
N ARG A 203 5.77 15.02 -29.81
CA ARG A 203 5.22 14.83 -28.47
C ARG A 203 6.17 15.27 -27.36
N GLN A 204 7.49 15.11 -27.59
CA GLN A 204 8.52 15.59 -26.66
C GLN A 204 8.50 17.12 -26.47
N THR A 205 8.10 17.86 -27.50
CA THR A 205 7.98 19.30 -27.43
C THR A 205 6.89 19.73 -26.42
N ALA A 206 5.75 19.04 -26.40
CA ALA A 206 4.69 19.30 -25.42
C ALA A 206 5.15 19.01 -23.97
N LEU A 207 5.95 17.98 -23.78
CA LEU A 207 6.51 17.61 -22.49
C LEU A 207 7.53 18.65 -21.97
N GLN A 208 8.44 19.07 -22.84
CA GLN A 208 9.47 20.06 -22.50
C GLN A 208 8.90 21.43 -22.14
N THR A 209 7.78 21.81 -22.73
CA THR A 209 7.11 23.09 -22.44
C THR A 209 6.48 23.13 -21.06
N GLN A 210 6.10 21.99 -20.53
CA GLN A 210 5.40 21.90 -19.24
C GLN A 210 6.32 21.69 -18.05
N LEU A 211 7.59 21.43 -18.29
CA LEU A 211 8.64 21.33 -17.26
C LEU A 211 9.39 22.64 -17.04
N CYS A 212 9.13 23.64 -17.85
CA CYS A 212 9.62 25.00 -17.72
C CYS A 212 8.52 25.94 -17.24
#